data_34f77368d97356d081ace71a66d98da4
#
_entry.id   34f77368d97356d081ace71a66d98da4
#
_cell.length_a   1.000
_cell.length_b   1.000
_cell.length_c   1.000
_cell.angle_alpha   90.00
_cell.angle_beta   90.00
_cell.angle_gamma   90.00
#
_symmetry.space_group_name_H-M   'P 1'
#
loop_
_entity.id
_entity.type
_entity.pdbx_description
1 polymer ?
#
loop_
_entity_poly.entity_id
_entity_poly.type
_entity_poly.pdbx_seq_one_letter_code
_entity_poly.pdbx_strand_id
1 'polypeptide(L)'
;MDYFKLKQLLRSGTSIGANVREGLYAQSRKDFISKLNIALKEAGETDYWLDVLHAADYFNEQEFNSLKADNDELLKLLTTIIKTTKEKDEN
;
A
#
# COMPACT_ATOMS: atom_id res chain seq x y z
N MET A 1 -8.96 -24.13 -5.18
CA MET A 1 -8.32 -22.81 -5.17
C MET A 1 -8.85 -22.01 -3.99
N ASP A 2 -7.96 -21.43 -3.22
CA ASP A 2 -8.34 -20.63 -2.05
C ASP A 2 -8.53 -19.16 -2.45
N TYR A 3 -9.78 -18.78 -2.69
CA TYR A 3 -10.12 -17.42 -3.09
C TYR A 3 -10.00 -16.41 -1.95
N PHE A 4 -9.98 -16.86 -0.70
CA PHE A 4 -9.87 -15.97 0.45
C PHE A 4 -8.59 -15.12 0.39
N LYS A 5 -7.44 -15.77 0.16
CA LYS A 5 -6.14 -15.09 0.09
C LYS A 5 -6.08 -14.09 -1.06
N LEU A 6 -6.64 -14.49 -2.23
CA LEU A 6 -6.69 -13.61 -3.39
C LEU A 6 -7.59 -12.41 -3.12
N LYS A 7 -8.73 -12.61 -2.47
CA LYS A 7 -9.63 -11.51 -2.09
C LYS A 7 -8.94 -10.53 -1.15
N GLN A 8 -8.15 -11.03 -0.19
CA GLN A 8 -7.41 -10.18 0.74
C GLN A 8 -6.36 -9.32 0.00
N LEU A 9 -5.67 -9.90 -0.97
CA LEU A 9 -4.73 -9.15 -1.80
C LEU A 9 -5.45 -8.03 -2.56
N LEU A 10 -6.57 -8.34 -3.20
CA LEU A 10 -7.36 -7.37 -3.94
C LEU A 10 -7.91 -6.27 -3.02
N ARG A 11 -8.41 -6.65 -1.85
CA ARG A 11 -8.92 -5.70 -0.85
C ARG A 11 -7.83 -4.72 -0.42
N SER A 12 -6.68 -5.23 0.01
CA SER A 12 -5.59 -4.37 0.48
C SER A 12 -5.05 -3.50 -0.65
N GLY A 13 -4.87 -4.07 -1.84
CA GLY A 13 -4.36 -3.33 -3.00
C GLY A 13 -5.30 -2.19 -3.42
N THR A 14 -6.61 -2.44 -3.47
CA THR A 14 -7.58 -1.40 -3.83
C THR A 14 -7.73 -0.36 -2.72
N SER A 15 -7.57 -0.77 -1.46
CA SER A 15 -7.62 0.14 -0.31
C SER A 15 -6.49 1.17 -0.33
N ILE A 16 -5.30 0.81 -0.83
CA ILE A 16 -4.19 1.76 -1.00
C ILE A 16 -4.66 2.93 -1.87
N GLY A 17 -5.18 2.62 -3.06
CA GLY A 17 -5.63 3.64 -4.01
C GLY A 17 -6.77 4.49 -3.45
N ALA A 18 -7.74 3.85 -2.81
CA ALA A 18 -8.87 4.56 -2.20
C ALA A 18 -8.41 5.58 -1.15
N ASN A 19 -7.48 5.19 -0.28
CA ASN A 19 -6.99 6.08 0.77
C ASN A 19 -6.10 7.20 0.23
N VAL A 20 -5.29 6.93 -0.78
CA VAL A 20 -4.51 7.98 -1.45
C VAL A 20 -5.47 9.00 -2.07
N ARG A 21 -6.51 8.54 -2.76
CA ARG A 21 -7.51 9.42 -3.37
C ARG A 21 -8.22 10.28 -2.31
N GLU A 22 -8.64 9.67 -1.21
CA GLU A 22 -9.26 10.41 -0.10
C GLU A 22 -8.31 11.45 0.49
N GLY A 23 -7.00 11.12 0.57
CA GLY A 23 -5.98 12.06 1.02
C GLY A 23 -5.86 13.27 0.13
N LEU A 24 -5.98 13.09 -1.20
CA LEU A 24 -5.92 14.21 -2.15
C LEU A 24 -7.09 15.20 -1.98
N TYR A 25 -8.21 14.75 -1.42
CA TYR A 25 -9.36 15.60 -1.15
C TYR A 25 -9.49 15.96 0.33
N ALA A 26 -8.44 15.71 1.12
CA ALA A 26 -8.45 15.99 2.55
C ALA A 26 -8.56 17.49 2.83
N GLN A 27 -9.27 17.87 3.89
CA GLN A 27 -9.51 19.25 4.24
C GLN A 27 -8.37 19.86 5.07
N SER A 28 -7.45 19.03 5.55
CA SER A 28 -6.34 19.50 6.37
C SER A 28 -5.11 18.63 6.09
N ARG A 29 -3.94 19.15 6.45
CA ARG A 29 -2.69 18.40 6.36
C ARG A 29 -2.70 17.18 7.28
N LYS A 30 -3.30 17.34 8.47
CA LYS A 30 -3.46 16.24 9.43
C LYS A 30 -4.30 15.11 8.84
N ASP A 31 -5.41 15.44 8.18
CA ASP A 31 -6.27 14.44 7.53
C ASP A 31 -5.57 13.75 6.36
N PHE A 32 -4.82 14.53 5.57
CA PHE A 32 -3.99 14.00 4.48
C PHE A 32 -3.01 12.96 5.00
N ILE A 33 -2.26 13.28 6.07
CA ILE A 33 -1.29 12.36 6.69
C ILE A 33 -2.01 11.11 7.21
N SER A 34 -3.17 11.29 7.84
CA SER A 34 -3.97 10.17 8.35
C SER A 34 -4.34 9.19 7.24
N LYS A 35 -4.82 9.70 6.10
CA LYS A 35 -5.20 8.86 4.96
C LYS A 35 -4.00 8.15 4.34
N LEU A 36 -2.87 8.84 4.23
CA LEU A 36 -1.66 8.22 3.70
C LEU A 36 -1.07 7.17 4.64
N ASN A 37 -1.22 7.36 5.96
CA ASN A 37 -0.82 6.33 6.93
C ASN A 37 -1.66 5.05 6.77
N ILE A 38 -2.96 5.19 6.50
CA ILE A 38 -3.82 4.03 6.22
C ILE A 38 -3.36 3.34 4.93
N ALA A 39 -3.07 4.12 3.89
CA ALA A 39 -2.56 3.58 2.62
C ALA A 39 -1.24 2.82 2.83
N LEU A 40 -0.34 3.37 3.65
CA LEU A 40 0.95 2.74 3.96
C LEU A 40 0.75 1.40 4.68
N LYS A 41 -0.15 1.36 5.65
CA LYS A 41 -0.50 0.13 6.37
C LYS A 41 -1.05 -0.92 5.39
N GLU A 42 -1.93 -0.52 4.49
CA GLU A 42 -2.50 -1.43 3.49
C GLU A 42 -1.44 -1.92 2.48
N ALA A 43 -0.47 -1.08 2.15
CA ALA A 43 0.65 -1.50 1.30
C ALA A 43 1.51 -2.55 1.99
N GLY A 44 1.72 -2.43 3.30
CA GLY A 44 2.39 -3.45 4.11
C GLY A 44 1.62 -4.77 4.12
N GLU A 45 0.29 -4.70 4.25
CA GLU A 45 -0.57 -5.88 4.18
C GLU A 45 -0.54 -6.51 2.78
N THR A 46 -0.52 -5.70 1.74
CA THR A 46 -0.39 -6.17 0.36
C THR A 46 0.92 -6.96 0.18
N ASP A 47 2.02 -6.45 0.75
CA ASP A 47 3.30 -7.14 0.71
C ASP A 47 3.21 -8.55 1.33
N TYR A 48 2.55 -8.65 2.46
CA TYR A 48 2.30 -9.93 3.14
C TYR A 48 1.51 -10.90 2.24
N TRP A 49 0.41 -10.44 1.65
CA TRP A 49 -0.42 -11.31 0.81
C TRP A 49 0.29 -11.74 -0.46
N LEU A 50 1.16 -10.88 -1.02
CA LEU A 50 1.99 -11.26 -2.18
C LEU A 50 2.91 -12.43 -1.81
N ASP A 51 3.55 -12.37 -0.63
CA ASP A 51 4.41 -13.46 -0.16
C ASP A 51 3.62 -14.75 0.06
N VAL A 52 2.45 -14.65 0.69
CA VAL A 52 1.59 -15.80 0.97
C VAL A 52 1.15 -16.48 -0.33
N LEU A 53 0.70 -15.69 -1.31
CA LEU A 53 0.23 -16.22 -2.59
C LEU A 53 1.38 -16.79 -3.42
N HIS A 54 2.55 -16.18 -3.36
CA HIS A 54 3.75 -16.70 -4.01
C HIS A 54 4.14 -18.07 -3.43
N ALA A 55 4.14 -18.19 -2.11
CA ALA A 55 4.45 -19.45 -1.42
C ALA A 55 3.43 -20.55 -1.77
N ALA A 56 2.19 -20.17 -2.11
CA ALA A 56 1.13 -21.09 -2.52
C ALA A 56 1.08 -21.31 -4.04
N ASP A 57 2.10 -20.88 -4.77
CA ASP A 57 2.24 -21.06 -6.22
C ASP A 57 1.17 -20.37 -7.09
N TYR A 58 0.57 -19.27 -6.57
CA TYR A 58 -0.38 -18.48 -7.37
C TYR A 58 0.31 -17.60 -8.41
N PHE A 59 1.59 -17.28 -8.20
CA PHE A 59 2.39 -16.45 -9.10
C PHE A 59 3.66 -17.19 -9.49
N ASN A 60 4.09 -17.03 -10.74
CA ASN A 60 5.44 -17.44 -11.12
C ASN A 60 6.45 -16.40 -10.62
N GLU A 61 7.74 -16.69 -10.70
CA GLU A 61 8.80 -15.81 -10.19
C GLU A 61 8.78 -14.44 -10.84
N GLN A 62 8.54 -14.38 -12.15
CA GLN A 62 8.51 -13.11 -12.88
C GLN A 62 7.35 -12.23 -12.43
N GLU A 63 6.16 -12.81 -12.31
CA GLU A 63 4.97 -12.10 -11.83
C GLU A 63 5.16 -11.61 -10.41
N PHE A 64 5.66 -12.47 -9.54
CA PHE A 64 5.91 -12.14 -8.14
C PHE A 64 6.91 -10.99 -8.02
N ASN A 65 8.06 -11.10 -8.69
CA ASN A 65 9.10 -10.07 -8.62
C ASN A 65 8.61 -8.73 -9.12
N SER A 66 7.79 -8.71 -10.17
CA SER A 66 7.21 -7.49 -10.71
C SER A 66 6.25 -6.83 -9.70
N LEU A 67 5.34 -7.62 -9.12
CA LEU A 67 4.37 -7.11 -8.15
C LEU A 67 5.05 -6.63 -6.87
N LYS A 68 6.05 -7.36 -6.40
CA LYS A 68 6.82 -6.96 -5.21
C LYS A 68 7.59 -5.66 -5.44
N ALA A 69 8.22 -5.53 -6.60
CA ALA A 69 8.97 -4.32 -6.94
C ALA A 69 8.05 -3.09 -6.95
N ASP A 70 6.86 -3.23 -7.56
CA ASP A 70 5.89 -2.14 -7.61
C ASP A 70 5.40 -1.76 -6.22
N ASN A 71 5.11 -2.74 -5.38
CA ASN A 71 4.64 -2.49 -4.02
C ASN A 71 5.73 -1.89 -3.14
N ASP A 72 6.98 -2.34 -3.28
CA ASP A 72 8.12 -1.80 -2.56
C ASP A 72 8.34 -0.32 -2.91
N GLU A 73 8.21 0.02 -4.18
CA GLU A 73 8.31 1.41 -4.64
C GLU A 73 7.20 2.27 -4.04
N LEU A 74 5.98 1.73 -4.00
CA LEU A 74 4.85 2.41 -3.39
C LEU A 74 5.05 2.64 -1.89
N LEU A 75 5.56 1.64 -1.17
CA LEU A 75 5.89 1.75 0.26
C LEU A 75 6.88 2.88 0.50
N LYS A 76 7.95 2.94 -0.29
CA LYS A 76 8.96 3.99 -0.19
C LYS A 76 8.38 5.37 -0.49
N LEU A 77 7.57 5.46 -1.52
CA LEU A 77 6.96 6.73 -1.93
C LEU A 77 6.03 7.26 -0.83
N LEU A 78 5.14 6.41 -0.31
CA LEU A 78 4.22 6.80 0.76
C LEU A 78 4.97 7.23 2.02
N THR A 79 5.98 6.48 2.41
CA THR A 79 6.82 6.80 3.57
C THR A 79 7.48 8.17 3.40
N THR A 80 8.03 8.45 2.22
CA THR A 80 8.70 9.71 1.91
C THR A 80 7.72 10.89 1.95
N ILE A 81 6.54 10.73 1.36
CA ILE A 81 5.53 11.79 1.33
C ILE A 81 5.05 12.11 2.73
N ILE A 82 4.79 11.09 3.55
CA ILE A 82 4.34 11.28 4.94
C ILE A 82 5.41 12.02 5.73
N LYS A 83 6.65 11.58 5.63
CA LYS A 83 7.78 12.19 6.33
C LYS A 83 7.95 13.67 5.94
N THR A 84 7.97 13.95 4.64
CA THR A 84 8.14 15.31 4.12
C THR A 84 7.00 16.21 4.57
N THR A 85 5.76 15.70 4.58
CA THR A 85 4.61 16.49 4.99
C THR A 85 4.67 16.80 6.49
N LYS A 86 5.08 15.83 7.32
CA LYS A 86 5.25 16.05 8.77
C LYS A 86 6.35 17.07 9.06
N GLU A 87 7.45 17.02 8.34
CA GLU A 87 8.57 17.99 8.50
C GLU A 87 8.10 19.42 8.23
N LYS A 88 7.25 19.62 7.22
CA LYS A 88 6.68 20.93 6.91
C LYS A 88 5.77 21.46 8.03
N ASP A 89 5.07 20.56 8.72
CA ASP A 89 4.20 20.94 9.84
C ASP A 89 4.98 21.41 11.05
N GLU A 90 6.20 20.89 11.23
CA GLU A 90 7.07 21.23 12.36
C GLU A 90 7.76 22.58 12.20
N ASN A 91 7.74 23.13 10.99
CA ASN A 91 8.30 24.45 10.71
C ASN A 91 7.23 25.54 10.79
#